data_169d6b85681b0c9206c81ec50024f8b5
#
_entry.id   169d6b85681b0c9206c81ec50024f8b5
#
_cell.length_a   1.000
_cell.length_b   1.000
_cell.length_c   1.000
_cell.angle_alpha   90.00
_cell.angle_beta   90.00
_cell.angle_gamma   90.00
#
_symmetry.space_group_name_H-M   'P 1'
#
loop_
_entity.id
_entity.type
_entity.pdbx_description
1 polymer ?
#
loop_
_entity_poly.entity_id
_entity_poly.type
_entity_poly.pdbx_seq_one_letter_code
_entity_poly.pdbx_strand_id
1 'polypeptide(L)'
;MNVIDQLLRSDPVIKRLTEKYLLSQEVIFDNQGYIQRYFDLYEPKSHLWGNGVYGPKWISTHYTMMELRYMEIDPLNSIYQDALNTLLSHLWKEDGMYNRKTHLDMCIAGMLLSLSTYGKKDDDRNYEMIDYILSHVMTDGGWNCRWENRPSPKISSVHTTLSILESLRDYIYNGYSYRIDEVKLAMNMGIETLLKRNLYQAHQTKTPIHPAMIKSSYPPRWKYDILRALEYLDSINFPLDSRMDDALNIIEHAFKGPFMPKGSQISGLIHFKLEESKYGLFNTLRALKVMKRYRLNVYNKLINMIL
;
A
#
# COMPACT_ATOMS: atom_id res chain seq x y z
N MET A 1 16.42 27.02 -1.19
CA MET A 1 15.24 26.14 -1.35
C MET A 1 15.59 24.80 -0.70
N ASN A 2 14.73 24.22 0.08
CA ASN A 2 14.95 22.93 0.72
C ASN A 2 14.02 21.85 0.11
N VAL A 3 14.07 20.62 0.63
CA VAL A 3 13.27 19.50 0.11
C VAL A 3 11.77 19.70 0.29
N ILE A 4 11.35 20.34 1.39
CA ILE A 4 9.92 20.63 1.64
C ILE A 4 9.42 21.63 0.58
N ASP A 5 10.17 22.69 0.30
CA ASP A 5 9.83 23.66 -0.75
C ASP A 5 9.67 22.97 -2.12
N GLN A 6 10.55 22.01 -2.42
CA GLN A 6 10.48 21.25 -3.68
C GLN A 6 9.23 20.37 -3.76
N LEU A 7 8.86 19.69 -2.67
CA LEU A 7 7.65 18.88 -2.60
C LEU A 7 6.39 19.74 -2.72
N LEU A 8 6.35 20.91 -2.06
CA LEU A 8 5.21 21.84 -2.12
C LEU A 8 5.00 22.49 -3.51
N ARG A 9 6.06 22.56 -4.33
CA ARG A 9 6.01 23.09 -5.71
C ARG A 9 5.79 22.01 -6.78
N SER A 10 5.62 20.76 -6.37
CA SER A 10 5.41 19.63 -7.29
C SER A 10 3.92 19.41 -7.60
N ASP A 11 3.57 18.24 -8.09
CA ASP A 11 2.18 17.89 -8.40
C ASP A 11 1.24 18.16 -7.20
N PRO A 12 0.01 18.66 -7.42
CA PRO A 12 -0.98 18.92 -6.37
C PRO A 12 -1.17 17.79 -5.36
N VAL A 13 -1.09 16.54 -5.80
CA VAL A 13 -1.17 15.37 -4.91
C VAL A 13 0.02 15.34 -3.93
N ILE A 14 1.24 15.51 -4.43
CA ILE A 14 2.46 15.49 -3.60
C ILE A 14 2.45 16.68 -2.64
N LYS A 15 2.05 17.86 -3.12
CA LYS A 15 1.88 19.05 -2.29
C LYS A 15 0.93 18.77 -1.13
N ARG A 16 -0.29 18.32 -1.40
CA ARG A 16 -1.33 18.05 -0.40
C ARG A 16 -0.88 17.01 0.62
N LEU A 17 -0.26 15.92 0.18
CA LEU A 17 0.25 14.89 1.08
C LEU A 17 1.43 15.41 1.93
N THR A 18 2.25 16.33 1.40
CA THR A 18 3.33 16.98 2.14
C THR A 18 2.75 17.89 3.23
N GLU A 19 1.77 18.73 2.91
CA GLU A 19 1.06 19.58 3.86
C GLU A 19 0.47 18.73 5.00
N LYS A 20 -0.21 17.64 4.66
CA LYS A 20 -0.83 16.74 5.64
C LYS A 20 0.20 16.04 6.53
N TYR A 21 1.18 15.36 5.97
CA TYR A 21 2.03 14.43 6.71
C TYR A 21 3.30 15.06 7.27
N LEU A 22 3.91 15.98 6.55
CA LEU A 22 5.16 16.59 7.00
C LEU A 22 4.91 17.89 7.76
N LEU A 23 3.92 18.69 7.36
CA LEU A 23 3.59 19.95 8.00
C LEU A 23 2.43 19.86 9.00
N SER A 24 1.75 18.72 9.08
CA SER A 24 0.62 18.47 9.99
C SER A 24 -0.53 19.50 9.82
N GLN A 25 -0.77 19.90 8.56
CA GLN A 25 -1.84 20.81 8.19
C GLN A 25 -3.13 20.05 7.87
N GLU A 26 -4.26 20.66 8.14
CA GLU A 26 -5.53 20.18 7.61
C GLU A 26 -5.57 20.40 6.09
N VAL A 27 -6.02 19.39 5.36
CA VAL A 27 -6.11 19.43 3.90
C VAL A 27 -7.50 19.00 3.45
N ILE A 28 -7.96 19.59 2.36
CA ILE A 28 -9.20 19.19 1.70
C ILE A 28 -8.89 18.22 0.56
N PHE A 29 -9.85 17.40 0.18
CA PHE A 29 -9.75 16.58 -1.02
C PHE A 29 -9.68 17.47 -2.26
N ASP A 30 -8.73 17.14 -3.15
CA ASP A 30 -8.50 17.82 -4.41
C ASP A 30 -8.25 16.78 -5.50
N ASN A 31 -8.94 16.92 -6.60
CA ASN A 31 -8.83 15.99 -7.73
C ASN A 31 -7.85 16.49 -8.80
N GLN A 32 -7.10 17.54 -8.56
CA GLN A 32 -6.13 18.09 -9.51
C GLN A 32 -4.88 17.18 -9.68
N GLY A 33 -4.06 17.52 -10.65
CA GLY A 33 -2.79 16.86 -10.91
C GLY A 33 -2.95 15.41 -11.35
N TYR A 34 -2.24 14.49 -10.74
CA TYR A 34 -2.28 13.07 -11.11
C TYR A 34 -3.67 12.44 -10.98
N ILE A 35 -4.48 12.85 -10.01
CA ILE A 35 -5.84 12.32 -9.84
C ILE A 35 -6.70 12.68 -11.06
N GLN A 36 -6.68 13.94 -11.50
CA GLN A 36 -7.41 14.37 -12.70
C GLN A 36 -6.96 13.60 -13.94
N ARG A 37 -5.65 13.39 -14.10
CA ARG A 37 -5.13 12.58 -15.22
C ARG A 37 -5.66 11.14 -15.23
N TYR A 38 -5.91 10.54 -14.07
CA TYR A 38 -6.60 9.24 -14.00
C TYR A 38 -8.06 9.35 -14.38
N PHE A 39 -8.77 10.40 -13.95
CA PHE A 39 -10.17 10.61 -14.32
C PHE A 39 -10.35 10.80 -15.83
N ASP A 40 -9.44 11.51 -16.49
CA ASP A 40 -9.45 11.71 -17.94
C ASP A 40 -9.31 10.39 -18.74
N LEU A 41 -8.82 9.33 -18.08
CA LEU A 41 -8.66 7.98 -18.66
C LEU A 41 -9.78 7.00 -18.26
N TYR A 42 -10.72 7.44 -17.44
CA TYR A 42 -11.85 6.62 -17.04
C TYR A 42 -12.87 6.49 -18.18
N GLU A 43 -13.35 5.27 -18.40
CA GLU A 43 -14.40 5.00 -19.39
C GLU A 43 -15.79 4.92 -18.69
N PRO A 44 -16.62 5.97 -18.76
CA PRO A 44 -17.88 6.03 -18.01
C PRO A 44 -18.90 4.95 -18.40
N LYS A 45 -18.87 4.44 -19.64
CA LYS A 45 -19.84 3.43 -20.09
C LYS A 45 -19.57 2.05 -19.50
N SER A 46 -18.32 1.71 -19.31
CA SER A 46 -17.91 0.42 -18.76
C SER A 46 -17.56 0.47 -17.28
N HIS A 47 -17.44 1.67 -16.71
CA HIS A 47 -16.94 1.92 -15.36
C HIS A 47 -15.54 1.34 -15.10
N LEU A 48 -14.65 1.40 -16.12
CA LEU A 48 -13.34 0.77 -16.10
C LEU A 48 -12.21 1.75 -16.48
N TRP A 49 -10.99 1.40 -16.03
CA TRP A 49 -9.75 1.86 -16.61
C TRP A 49 -9.06 0.71 -17.35
N GLY A 50 -8.33 1.04 -18.41
CA GLY A 50 -7.49 0.11 -19.16
C GLY A 50 -8.21 -1.09 -19.72
N ASN A 51 -9.52 -0.97 -20.00
CA ASN A 51 -10.39 -2.01 -20.55
C ASN A 51 -10.43 -3.31 -19.75
N GLY A 52 -10.20 -3.24 -18.44
CA GLY A 52 -10.21 -4.44 -17.62
C GLY A 52 -10.39 -4.22 -16.13
N VAL A 53 -10.93 -5.25 -15.46
CA VAL A 53 -11.16 -5.23 -14.02
C VAL A 53 -9.85 -5.42 -13.25
N TYR A 54 -9.09 -6.51 -13.53
CA TYR A 54 -7.84 -6.84 -12.84
C TYR A 54 -6.62 -6.88 -13.79
N GLY A 55 -6.81 -7.20 -15.03
CA GLY A 55 -5.80 -7.15 -16.09
C GLY A 55 -6.20 -6.18 -17.20
N PRO A 56 -5.24 -5.64 -17.96
CA PRO A 56 -3.80 -5.87 -17.87
C PRO A 56 -3.14 -5.11 -16.69
N LYS A 57 -2.08 -5.66 -16.15
CA LYS A 57 -1.26 -4.98 -15.14
C LYS A 57 -0.42 -3.90 -15.84
N TRP A 58 -0.43 -2.65 -15.39
CA TRP A 58 -0.95 -2.06 -14.14
C TRP A 58 -2.01 -1.00 -14.43
N ILE A 59 -2.61 -1.01 -15.60
CA ILE A 59 -3.58 -0.02 -16.06
C ILE A 59 -5.04 -0.42 -15.82
N SER A 60 -5.29 -1.64 -15.33
CA SER A 60 -6.64 -2.09 -15.02
C SER A 60 -7.25 -1.32 -13.84
N THR A 61 -8.58 -1.36 -13.76
CA THR A 61 -9.39 -0.67 -12.75
C THR A 61 -8.89 -0.94 -11.33
N HIS A 62 -8.61 -2.20 -10.98
CA HIS A 62 -8.09 -2.57 -9.66
C HIS A 62 -6.80 -1.80 -9.29
N TYR A 63 -5.82 -1.79 -10.19
CA TYR A 63 -4.54 -1.13 -9.91
C TYR A 63 -4.62 0.37 -9.96
N THR A 64 -5.43 0.93 -10.85
CA THR A 64 -5.70 2.37 -10.90
C THR A 64 -6.36 2.86 -9.61
N MET A 65 -7.35 2.13 -9.11
CA MET A 65 -8.00 2.47 -7.84
C MET A 65 -7.06 2.35 -6.64
N MET A 66 -6.15 1.36 -6.63
CA MET A 66 -5.09 1.29 -5.61
C MET A 66 -4.18 2.52 -5.67
N GLU A 67 -3.80 2.98 -6.86
CA GLU A 67 -2.97 4.18 -7.04
C GLU A 67 -3.70 5.45 -6.58
N LEU A 68 -4.98 5.61 -6.95
CA LEU A 68 -5.85 6.70 -6.48
C LEU A 68 -6.01 6.69 -4.95
N ARG A 69 -6.15 5.52 -4.34
CA ARG A 69 -6.20 5.38 -2.89
C ARG A 69 -4.88 5.80 -2.21
N TYR A 70 -3.71 5.44 -2.77
CA TYR A 70 -2.43 5.93 -2.27
C TYR A 70 -2.28 7.45 -2.40
N MET A 71 -2.96 8.06 -3.36
CA MET A 71 -3.05 9.50 -3.52
C MET A 71 -4.12 10.15 -2.63
N GLU A 72 -4.83 9.35 -1.84
CA GLU A 72 -5.92 9.81 -0.96
C GLU A 72 -6.99 10.61 -1.70
N ILE A 73 -7.56 10.02 -2.73
CA ILE A 73 -8.76 10.52 -3.40
C ILE A 73 -9.92 10.65 -2.39
N ASP A 74 -10.86 11.55 -2.64
CA ASP A 74 -12.11 11.55 -1.88
C ASP A 74 -12.80 10.18 -2.00
N PRO A 75 -12.98 9.45 -0.91
CA PRO A 75 -13.61 8.13 -0.95
C PRO A 75 -15.06 8.15 -1.46
N LEU A 76 -15.73 9.30 -1.39
CA LEU A 76 -17.12 9.47 -1.86
C LEU A 76 -17.19 10.02 -3.30
N ASN A 77 -16.07 10.18 -3.99
CA ASN A 77 -16.05 10.58 -5.39
C ASN A 77 -16.85 9.59 -6.25
N SER A 78 -17.71 10.08 -7.13
CA SER A 78 -18.64 9.25 -7.93
C SER A 78 -17.90 8.26 -8.84
N ILE A 79 -16.83 8.68 -9.51
CA ILE A 79 -16.00 7.80 -10.35
C ILE A 79 -15.39 6.67 -9.52
N TYR A 80 -14.88 6.99 -8.31
CA TYR A 80 -14.34 5.99 -7.41
C TYR A 80 -15.43 4.98 -6.98
N GLN A 81 -16.61 5.46 -6.63
CA GLN A 81 -17.73 4.62 -6.21
C GLN A 81 -18.25 3.72 -7.32
N ASP A 82 -18.37 4.21 -8.54
CA ASP A 82 -18.83 3.43 -9.70
C ASP A 82 -17.83 2.31 -10.04
N ALA A 83 -16.55 2.65 -10.09
CA ALA A 83 -15.49 1.68 -10.32
C ALA A 83 -15.40 0.64 -9.19
N LEU A 84 -15.60 1.04 -7.94
CA LEU A 84 -15.61 0.13 -6.80
C LEU A 84 -16.76 -0.88 -6.88
N ASN A 85 -17.97 -0.44 -7.25
CA ASN A 85 -19.11 -1.35 -7.49
C ASN A 85 -18.78 -2.38 -8.57
N THR A 86 -18.14 -1.93 -9.66
CA THR A 86 -17.69 -2.81 -10.74
C THR A 86 -16.65 -3.83 -10.25
N LEU A 87 -15.66 -3.39 -9.47
CA LEU A 87 -14.65 -4.32 -8.90
C LEU A 87 -15.29 -5.38 -7.99
N LEU A 88 -16.14 -4.97 -7.06
CA LEU A 88 -16.80 -5.88 -6.12
C LEU A 88 -17.65 -6.91 -6.87
N SER A 89 -18.41 -6.49 -7.87
CA SER A 89 -19.28 -7.38 -8.64
C SER A 89 -18.53 -8.40 -9.50
N HIS A 90 -17.30 -8.07 -9.92
CA HIS A 90 -16.52 -8.94 -10.81
C HIS A 90 -15.48 -9.79 -10.07
N LEU A 91 -14.92 -9.29 -8.97
CA LEU A 91 -13.84 -9.97 -8.26
C LEU A 91 -14.33 -10.79 -7.06
N TRP A 92 -15.38 -10.33 -6.38
CA TRP A 92 -15.97 -11.03 -5.24
C TRP A 92 -17.39 -11.48 -5.55
N LYS A 93 -17.52 -12.74 -6.00
CA LYS A 93 -18.80 -13.35 -6.38
C LYS A 93 -19.23 -14.35 -5.32
N GLU A 94 -20.54 -14.57 -5.20
CA GLU A 94 -21.13 -15.55 -4.29
C GLU A 94 -20.59 -16.97 -4.48
N ASP A 95 -20.27 -17.36 -5.71
CA ASP A 95 -19.69 -18.67 -6.04
C ASP A 95 -18.18 -18.76 -5.77
N GLY A 96 -17.56 -17.68 -5.29
CA GLY A 96 -16.13 -17.62 -4.98
C GLY A 96 -15.18 -17.80 -6.16
N MET A 97 -15.69 -17.93 -7.38
CA MET A 97 -14.88 -18.29 -8.55
C MET A 97 -14.39 -17.08 -9.31
N TYR A 98 -13.08 -16.84 -9.29
CA TYR A 98 -12.41 -15.91 -10.18
C TYR A 98 -11.35 -16.64 -11.02
N ASN A 99 -11.39 -16.51 -12.34
CA ASN A 99 -10.45 -17.14 -13.27
C ASN A 99 -10.29 -18.67 -13.07
N ARG A 100 -11.40 -19.40 -12.86
CA ARG A 100 -11.44 -20.86 -12.62
C ARG A 100 -10.74 -21.30 -11.31
N LYS A 101 -10.44 -20.38 -10.40
CA LYS A 101 -10.00 -20.71 -9.05
C LYS A 101 -11.21 -20.75 -8.12
N THR A 102 -11.16 -21.64 -7.14
CA THR A 102 -12.20 -21.75 -6.12
C THR A 102 -12.29 -20.52 -5.24
N HIS A 103 -11.17 -19.78 -5.09
CA HIS A 103 -11.10 -18.58 -4.29
C HIS A 103 -10.23 -17.50 -4.95
N LEU A 104 -10.50 -16.25 -4.62
CA LEU A 104 -9.66 -15.14 -5.00
C LEU A 104 -8.28 -15.24 -4.29
N ASP A 105 -7.21 -14.88 -4.98
CA ASP A 105 -5.89 -14.81 -4.35
C ASP A 105 -5.96 -13.93 -3.09
N MET A 106 -5.42 -14.40 -1.98
CA MET A 106 -5.51 -13.74 -0.66
C MET A 106 -5.08 -12.27 -0.69
N CYS A 107 -4.01 -11.94 -1.41
CA CYS A 107 -3.56 -10.55 -1.54
C CYS A 107 -4.54 -9.68 -2.33
N ILE A 108 -5.29 -10.26 -3.29
CA ILE A 108 -6.32 -9.52 -4.05
C ILE A 108 -7.53 -9.28 -3.15
N ALA A 109 -7.96 -10.28 -2.38
CA ALA A 109 -9.04 -10.13 -1.40
C ALA A 109 -8.73 -9.01 -0.40
N GLY A 110 -7.50 -8.98 0.15
CA GLY A 110 -7.06 -7.89 1.04
C GLY A 110 -7.07 -6.53 0.35
N MET A 111 -6.53 -6.40 -0.86
CA MET A 111 -6.56 -5.13 -1.59
C MET A 111 -8.00 -4.69 -1.89
N LEU A 112 -8.89 -5.61 -2.24
CA LEU A 112 -10.30 -5.33 -2.50
C LEU A 112 -11.02 -4.86 -1.23
N LEU A 113 -10.79 -5.54 -0.09
CA LEU A 113 -11.29 -5.11 1.22
C LEU A 113 -10.81 -3.70 1.58
N SER A 114 -9.53 -3.40 1.33
CA SER A 114 -8.95 -2.07 1.55
C SER A 114 -9.64 -1.00 0.70
N LEU A 115 -9.90 -1.27 -0.58
CA LEU A 115 -10.63 -0.35 -1.47
C LEU A 115 -12.08 -0.16 -1.03
N SER A 116 -12.76 -1.24 -0.66
CA SER A 116 -14.16 -1.22 -0.24
C SER A 116 -14.36 -0.43 1.05
N THR A 117 -13.54 -0.71 2.06
CA THR A 117 -13.62 -0.03 3.35
C THR A 117 -13.19 1.43 3.26
N TYR A 118 -12.19 1.76 2.43
CA TYR A 118 -11.83 3.14 2.12
C TYR A 118 -12.99 3.90 1.47
N GLY A 119 -13.69 3.27 0.52
CA GLY A 119 -14.90 3.80 -0.11
C GLY A 119 -16.13 3.82 0.81
N LYS A 120 -15.99 3.45 2.08
CA LYS A 120 -17.05 3.43 3.10
C LYS A 120 -18.28 2.62 2.65
N LYS A 121 -18.05 1.49 1.95
CA LYS A 121 -19.15 0.62 1.53
C LYS A 121 -19.72 -0.15 2.72
N ASP A 122 -21.01 0.04 2.97
CA ASP A 122 -21.80 -0.86 3.81
C ASP A 122 -22.24 -2.05 2.95
N ASP A 123 -21.44 -3.12 2.98
CA ASP A 123 -21.54 -4.25 2.06
C ASP A 123 -21.11 -5.53 2.77
N ASP A 124 -21.99 -6.53 2.78
CA ASP A 124 -21.77 -7.82 3.47
C ASP A 124 -20.51 -8.54 2.96
N ARG A 125 -20.10 -8.29 1.72
CA ARG A 125 -18.85 -8.82 1.16
C ARG A 125 -17.61 -8.40 1.96
N ASN A 126 -17.65 -7.28 2.68
CA ASN A 126 -16.58 -6.92 3.60
C ASN A 126 -16.46 -7.93 4.74
N TYR A 127 -17.58 -8.42 5.26
CA TYR A 127 -17.60 -9.43 6.34
C TYR A 127 -17.15 -10.78 5.83
N GLU A 128 -17.58 -11.17 4.63
CA GLU A 128 -17.12 -12.40 3.97
C GLU A 128 -15.60 -12.37 3.72
N MET A 129 -15.06 -11.23 3.26
CA MET A 129 -13.61 -11.05 3.08
C MET A 129 -12.86 -11.14 4.42
N ILE A 130 -13.41 -10.61 5.52
CA ILE A 130 -12.84 -10.77 6.87
C ILE A 130 -12.84 -12.23 7.28
N ASP A 131 -13.94 -12.96 7.10
CA ASP A 131 -14.01 -14.39 7.42
C ASP A 131 -13.00 -15.19 6.61
N TYR A 132 -12.88 -14.90 5.32
CA TYR A 132 -11.88 -15.53 4.44
C TYR A 132 -10.46 -15.25 4.91
N ILE A 133 -10.12 -14.02 5.25
CA ILE A 133 -8.80 -13.63 5.75
C ILE A 133 -8.47 -14.32 7.07
N LEU A 134 -9.40 -14.29 8.02
CA LEU A 134 -9.19 -14.84 9.37
C LEU A 134 -9.09 -16.38 9.36
N SER A 135 -9.85 -17.06 8.49
CA SER A 135 -9.80 -18.52 8.36
C SER A 135 -8.51 -19.05 7.74
N HIS A 136 -7.67 -18.19 7.15
CA HIS A 136 -6.43 -18.59 6.44
C HIS A 136 -5.15 -17.99 7.07
N VAL A 137 -5.21 -17.60 8.33
CA VAL A 137 -4.00 -17.27 9.09
C VAL A 137 -3.14 -18.52 9.20
N MET A 138 -1.88 -18.43 8.80
CA MET A 138 -0.94 -19.54 8.85
C MET A 138 -0.34 -19.70 10.26
N THR A 139 0.26 -20.86 10.51
CA THR A 139 0.87 -21.19 11.82
C THR A 139 1.98 -20.26 12.25
N ASP A 140 2.65 -19.58 11.31
CA ASP A 140 3.65 -18.56 11.58
C ASP A 140 3.06 -17.14 11.76
N GLY A 141 1.73 -16.99 11.71
CA GLY A 141 1.00 -15.76 11.98
C GLY A 141 0.75 -14.85 10.76
N GLY A 142 1.23 -15.22 9.58
CA GLY A 142 1.00 -14.44 8.36
C GLY A 142 0.07 -15.12 7.37
N TRP A 143 0.10 -14.70 6.11
CA TRP A 143 -0.74 -15.22 5.02
C TRP A 143 0.08 -15.55 3.78
N ASN A 144 -0.50 -16.41 2.91
CA ASN A 144 0.13 -16.77 1.64
C ASN A 144 -0.94 -16.96 0.56
N CYS A 145 -0.80 -16.32 -0.59
CA CYS A 145 -1.72 -16.48 -1.74
C CYS A 145 -1.75 -17.89 -2.31
N ARG A 146 -0.75 -18.73 -2.01
CA ARG A 146 -0.64 -20.11 -2.51
C ARG A 146 -1.19 -21.15 -1.52
N TRP A 147 -2.00 -20.73 -0.55
CA TRP A 147 -2.53 -21.63 0.49
C TRP A 147 -3.29 -22.84 -0.07
N GLU A 148 -3.91 -22.71 -1.26
CA GLU A 148 -4.61 -23.80 -1.95
C GLU A 148 -3.68 -24.82 -2.65
N ASN A 149 -2.39 -24.47 -2.86
CA ASN A 149 -1.47 -25.35 -3.58
C ASN A 149 -1.26 -26.67 -2.83
N ARG A 150 -0.91 -27.72 -3.57
CA ARG A 150 -0.54 -29.02 -3.00
C ARG A 150 0.87 -29.38 -3.47
N PRO A 151 1.85 -29.51 -2.57
CA PRO A 151 1.75 -29.26 -1.12
C PRO A 151 1.54 -27.79 -0.79
N SER A 152 0.81 -27.53 0.30
CA SER A 152 0.59 -26.16 0.80
C SER A 152 1.90 -25.53 1.28
N PRO A 153 2.04 -24.19 1.16
CA PRO A 153 3.20 -23.49 1.68
C PRO A 153 3.29 -23.65 3.20
N LYS A 154 4.49 -23.90 3.72
CA LYS A 154 4.75 -24.05 5.16
C LYS A 154 4.95 -22.71 5.88
N ILE A 155 5.25 -21.65 5.14
CA ILE A 155 5.55 -20.32 5.64
C ILE A 155 4.76 -19.24 4.90
N SER A 156 4.44 -18.18 5.59
CA SER A 156 3.75 -17.03 5.02
C SER A 156 4.60 -16.26 4.01
N SER A 157 3.92 -15.54 3.13
CA SER A 157 4.53 -14.61 2.18
C SER A 157 4.52 -13.20 2.75
N VAL A 158 5.67 -12.54 2.83
CA VAL A 158 5.74 -11.13 3.27
C VAL A 158 4.90 -10.20 2.37
N HIS A 159 4.82 -10.49 1.06
CA HIS A 159 3.97 -9.74 0.13
C HIS A 159 2.49 -9.83 0.52
N THR A 160 2.00 -11.06 0.74
CA THR A 160 0.61 -11.30 1.09
C THR A 160 0.31 -10.76 2.48
N THR A 161 1.19 -11.04 3.45
CA THR A 161 1.03 -10.61 4.84
C THR A 161 0.90 -9.09 4.93
N LEU A 162 1.78 -8.31 4.28
CA LEU A 162 1.68 -6.86 4.33
C LEU A 162 0.39 -6.33 3.66
N SER A 163 -0.02 -6.90 2.52
CA SER A 163 -1.27 -6.49 1.86
C SER A 163 -2.50 -6.77 2.73
N ILE A 164 -2.51 -7.88 3.46
CA ILE A 164 -3.57 -8.18 4.44
C ILE A 164 -3.51 -7.21 5.62
N LEU A 165 -2.33 -6.98 6.19
CA LEU A 165 -2.18 -6.05 7.31
C LEU A 165 -2.68 -4.64 6.96
N GLU A 166 -2.38 -4.14 5.76
CA GLU A 166 -2.90 -2.86 5.28
C GLU A 166 -4.43 -2.87 5.19
N SER A 167 -5.03 -3.96 4.71
CA SER A 167 -6.48 -4.07 4.59
C SER A 167 -7.18 -4.14 5.94
N LEU A 168 -6.64 -4.87 6.90
CA LEU A 168 -7.16 -4.95 8.26
C LEU A 168 -7.03 -3.62 9.01
N ARG A 169 -5.92 -2.88 8.81
CA ARG A 169 -5.79 -1.50 9.30
C ARG A 169 -6.88 -0.60 8.73
N ASP A 170 -7.09 -0.65 7.41
CA ASP A 170 -8.09 0.19 6.75
C ASP A 170 -9.51 -0.16 7.20
N TYR A 171 -9.78 -1.44 7.41
CA TYR A 171 -11.03 -1.93 7.97
C TYR A 171 -11.31 -1.26 9.34
N ILE A 172 -10.36 -1.32 10.26
CA ILE A 172 -10.49 -0.70 11.58
C ILE A 172 -10.58 0.84 11.47
N TYR A 173 -9.69 1.44 10.69
CA TYR A 173 -9.58 2.90 10.57
C TYR A 173 -10.85 3.53 9.98
N ASN A 174 -11.53 2.83 9.09
CA ASN A 174 -12.78 3.30 8.49
C ASN A 174 -14.05 2.95 9.30
N GLY A 175 -13.89 2.41 10.52
CA GLY A 175 -14.96 2.25 11.50
C GLY A 175 -15.70 0.90 11.47
N TYR A 176 -15.19 -0.08 10.73
CA TYR A 176 -15.78 -1.42 10.71
C TYR A 176 -15.37 -2.23 11.94
N SER A 177 -16.28 -3.02 12.49
CA SER A 177 -16.09 -3.70 13.78
C SER A 177 -16.46 -5.18 13.82
N TYR A 178 -16.97 -5.77 12.74
CA TYR A 178 -17.26 -7.19 12.69
C TYR A 178 -15.99 -8.02 13.00
N ARG A 179 -16.06 -8.92 13.97
CA ARG A 179 -14.94 -9.75 14.47
C ARG A 179 -13.69 -8.95 14.87
N ILE A 180 -13.88 -7.75 15.42
CA ILE A 180 -12.79 -6.78 15.63
C ILE A 180 -11.64 -7.31 16.50
N ASP A 181 -11.94 -8.11 17.52
CA ASP A 181 -10.92 -8.65 18.42
C ASP A 181 -10.06 -9.71 17.71
N GLU A 182 -10.67 -10.54 16.88
CA GLU A 182 -9.94 -11.51 16.04
C GLU A 182 -9.11 -10.80 14.96
N VAL A 183 -9.64 -9.74 14.38
CA VAL A 183 -8.91 -8.89 13.42
C VAL A 183 -7.66 -8.30 14.08
N LYS A 184 -7.79 -7.72 15.29
CA LYS A 184 -6.64 -7.17 16.05
C LYS A 184 -5.61 -8.24 16.40
N LEU A 185 -6.08 -9.41 16.83
CA LEU A 185 -5.20 -10.54 17.13
C LEU A 185 -4.42 -10.98 15.89
N ALA A 186 -5.08 -11.17 14.77
CA ALA A 186 -4.47 -11.55 13.51
C ALA A 186 -3.47 -10.49 13.00
N MET A 187 -3.79 -9.20 13.16
CA MET A 187 -2.85 -8.12 12.85
C MET A 187 -1.58 -8.21 13.68
N ASN A 188 -1.69 -8.42 14.99
CA ASN A 188 -0.53 -8.55 15.87
C ASN A 188 0.35 -9.75 15.47
N MET A 189 -0.25 -10.88 15.13
CA MET A 189 0.48 -12.06 14.64
C MET A 189 1.20 -11.78 13.32
N GLY A 190 0.54 -11.11 12.38
CA GLY A 190 1.13 -10.73 11.09
C GLY A 190 2.28 -9.73 11.22
N ILE A 191 2.15 -8.73 12.10
CA ILE A 191 3.22 -7.77 12.41
C ILE A 191 4.43 -8.50 12.98
N GLU A 192 4.21 -9.38 13.97
CA GLU A 192 5.28 -10.17 14.58
C GLU A 192 5.98 -11.06 13.54
N THR A 193 5.24 -11.60 12.57
CA THR A 193 5.80 -12.37 11.44
C THR A 193 6.76 -11.53 10.59
N LEU A 194 6.46 -10.26 10.33
CA LEU A 194 7.34 -9.36 9.59
C LEU A 194 8.55 -8.95 10.44
N LEU A 195 8.36 -8.64 11.73
CA LEU A 195 9.44 -8.24 12.65
C LEU A 195 10.45 -9.35 12.90
N LYS A 196 10.03 -10.62 13.04
CA LYS A 196 10.92 -11.80 13.14
C LYS A 196 11.86 -11.94 11.94
N ARG A 197 11.55 -11.27 10.82
CA ARG A 197 12.37 -11.24 9.60
C ARG A 197 13.14 -9.92 9.46
N ASN A 198 13.25 -9.11 10.51
CA ASN A 198 13.77 -7.75 10.45
C ASN A 198 13.20 -6.98 9.24
N LEU A 199 11.91 -7.20 8.96
CA LEU A 199 11.11 -6.73 7.83
C LEU A 199 11.48 -7.30 6.45
N TYR A 200 12.69 -7.80 6.20
CA TYR A 200 13.11 -8.20 4.84
C TYR A 200 14.03 -9.41 4.75
N GLN A 201 14.50 -9.94 5.89
CA GLN A 201 15.52 -10.98 5.92
C GLN A 201 14.93 -12.40 5.86
N ALA A 202 15.60 -13.29 5.18
CA ALA A 202 15.33 -14.72 5.23
C ALA A 202 15.77 -15.31 6.59
N HIS A 203 14.97 -16.20 7.16
CA HIS A 203 15.22 -16.74 8.50
C HIS A 203 16.60 -17.38 8.68
N GLN A 204 17.03 -18.16 7.67
CA GLN A 204 18.25 -18.95 7.76
C GLN A 204 19.51 -18.14 7.43
N THR A 205 19.47 -17.38 6.34
CA THR A 205 20.65 -16.71 5.79
C THR A 205 20.84 -15.29 6.32
N LYS A 206 19.81 -14.70 6.93
CA LYS A 206 19.81 -13.29 7.36
C LYS A 206 20.09 -12.29 6.22
N THR A 207 20.03 -12.74 4.98
CA THR A 207 20.12 -11.89 3.78
C THR A 207 18.71 -11.46 3.31
N PRO A 208 18.60 -10.45 2.45
CA PRO A 208 17.30 -10.08 1.90
C PRO A 208 16.60 -11.28 1.22
N ILE A 209 15.32 -11.51 1.51
CA ILE A 209 14.50 -12.53 0.85
C ILE A 209 14.55 -12.35 -0.67
N HIS A 210 14.53 -11.11 -1.12
CA HIS A 210 14.72 -10.73 -2.52
C HIS A 210 15.36 -9.34 -2.61
N PRO A 211 16.35 -9.12 -3.50
CA PRO A 211 17.05 -7.83 -3.61
C PRO A 211 16.16 -6.61 -3.89
N ALA A 212 14.99 -6.81 -4.51
CA ALA A 212 14.04 -5.72 -4.75
C ALA A 212 13.37 -5.19 -3.46
N MET A 213 13.37 -5.97 -2.36
CA MET A 213 12.70 -5.57 -1.11
C MET A 213 13.40 -4.42 -0.39
N ILE A 214 14.67 -4.20 -0.67
CA ILE A 214 15.44 -3.06 -0.13
C ILE A 214 15.50 -1.87 -1.08
N LYS A 215 14.73 -1.91 -2.18
CA LYS A 215 14.63 -0.83 -3.17
C LYS A 215 13.20 -0.33 -3.21
N SER A 216 12.99 0.90 -2.77
CA SER A 216 11.66 1.52 -2.78
C SER A 216 11.12 1.64 -4.21
N SER A 217 9.82 1.39 -4.37
CA SER A 217 9.10 1.54 -5.64
C SER A 217 7.86 2.40 -5.45
N TYR A 218 7.55 3.25 -6.43
CA TYR A 218 6.28 3.97 -6.45
C TYR A 218 5.63 3.88 -7.83
N PRO A 219 4.36 3.52 -7.92
CA PRO A 219 3.52 2.96 -6.85
C PRO A 219 4.00 1.56 -6.41
N PRO A 220 3.82 1.19 -5.12
CA PRO A 220 4.28 -0.11 -4.63
C PRO A 220 3.40 -1.26 -5.14
N ARG A 221 2.16 -0.97 -5.50
CA ARG A 221 1.14 -1.94 -5.94
C ARG A 221 0.98 -3.06 -4.91
N TRP A 222 1.09 -4.34 -5.30
CA TRP A 222 1.07 -5.46 -4.35
C TRP A 222 2.45 -5.88 -3.87
N LYS A 223 3.53 -5.32 -4.45
CA LYS A 223 4.89 -5.75 -4.11
C LYS A 223 5.33 -5.18 -2.77
N TYR A 224 6.02 -6.03 -2.03
CA TYR A 224 6.65 -5.68 -0.78
C TYR A 224 7.96 -4.92 -1.03
N ASP A 225 8.18 -3.86 -0.28
CA ASP A 225 9.49 -3.29 0.01
C ASP A 225 9.52 -2.77 1.46
N ILE A 226 10.73 -2.55 1.98
CA ILE A 226 10.91 -2.13 3.38
C ILE A 226 10.29 -0.76 3.68
N LEU A 227 10.26 0.15 2.70
CA LEU A 227 9.63 1.46 2.89
C LEU A 227 8.12 1.31 3.08
N ARG A 228 7.46 0.47 2.27
CA ARG A 228 6.03 0.17 2.42
C ARG A 228 5.72 -0.48 3.78
N ALA A 229 6.59 -1.38 4.26
CA ALA A 229 6.42 -2.01 5.57
C ALA A 229 6.58 -0.99 6.72
N LEU A 230 7.58 -0.12 6.64
CA LEU A 230 7.79 0.94 7.62
C LEU A 230 6.65 1.98 7.62
N GLU A 231 6.12 2.35 6.46
CA GLU A 231 4.93 3.20 6.36
C GLU A 231 3.69 2.56 6.97
N TYR A 232 3.52 1.24 6.79
CA TYR A 232 2.44 0.52 7.46
C TYR A 232 2.57 0.64 8.99
N LEU A 233 3.75 0.37 9.53
CA LEU A 233 4.01 0.47 10.98
C LEU A 233 3.83 1.90 11.50
N ASP A 234 4.28 2.92 10.75
CA ASP A 234 4.01 4.32 11.06
C ASP A 234 2.51 4.62 11.10
N SER A 235 1.74 4.13 10.12
CA SER A 235 0.31 4.41 9.98
C SER A 235 -0.56 3.86 11.13
N ILE A 236 -0.07 2.85 11.85
CA ILE A 236 -0.74 2.29 13.04
C ILE A 236 -0.11 2.77 14.34
N ASN A 237 0.74 3.78 14.29
CA ASN A 237 1.49 4.29 15.43
C ASN A 237 2.31 3.22 16.17
N PHE A 238 2.84 2.23 15.44
CA PHE A 238 3.64 1.17 16.04
C PHE A 238 4.89 1.77 16.72
N PRO A 239 5.24 1.35 17.94
CA PRO A 239 6.44 1.85 18.62
C PRO A 239 7.72 1.43 17.88
N LEU A 240 8.80 2.19 18.08
CA LEU A 240 10.11 1.78 17.56
C LEU A 240 10.51 0.45 18.19
N ASP A 241 10.86 -0.52 17.34
CA ASP A 241 11.34 -1.84 17.70
C ASP A 241 12.74 -2.04 17.10
N SER A 242 13.69 -2.58 17.84
CA SER A 242 15.07 -2.78 17.39
C SER A 242 15.17 -3.64 16.13
N ARG A 243 14.20 -4.50 15.87
CA ARG A 243 14.11 -5.32 14.65
C ARG A 243 13.82 -4.51 13.39
N MET A 244 13.45 -3.22 13.52
CA MET A 244 13.27 -2.28 12.40
C MET A 244 14.56 -1.55 12.03
N ASP A 245 15.59 -1.57 12.89
CA ASP A 245 16.77 -0.72 12.77
C ASP A 245 17.51 -0.91 11.43
N ASP A 246 17.73 -2.16 11.01
CA ASP A 246 18.43 -2.43 9.75
C ASP A 246 17.63 -1.85 8.54
N ALA A 247 16.31 -2.01 8.52
CA ALA A 247 15.48 -1.46 7.48
C ALA A 247 15.48 0.07 7.49
N LEU A 248 15.40 0.70 8.67
CA LEU A 248 15.50 2.15 8.82
C LEU A 248 16.85 2.67 8.34
N ASN A 249 17.96 2.00 8.67
CA ASN A 249 19.29 2.36 8.22
C ASN A 249 19.42 2.27 6.69
N ILE A 250 18.85 1.24 6.06
CA ILE A 250 18.83 1.12 4.60
C ILE A 250 18.10 2.31 3.96
N ILE A 251 16.92 2.69 4.49
CA ILE A 251 16.18 3.85 3.98
C ILE A 251 16.96 5.15 4.19
N GLU A 252 17.57 5.34 5.37
CA GLU A 252 18.41 6.51 5.64
C GLU A 252 19.55 6.63 4.63
N HIS A 253 20.28 5.55 4.36
CA HIS A 253 21.41 5.54 3.41
C HIS A 253 20.98 5.63 1.94
N ALA A 254 19.71 5.37 1.64
CA ALA A 254 19.20 5.51 0.27
C ALA A 254 19.01 6.96 -0.18
N PHE A 255 18.96 7.92 0.74
CA PHE A 255 18.88 9.33 0.39
C PHE A 255 20.13 9.80 -0.38
N LYS A 256 19.92 10.59 -1.43
CA LYS A 256 20.96 11.30 -2.21
C LYS A 256 20.77 12.81 -1.99
N GLY A 257 21.56 13.39 -1.10
CA GLY A 257 21.21 14.65 -0.50
C GLY A 257 19.87 14.50 0.26
N PRO A 258 18.91 15.39 0.12
CA PRO A 258 17.62 15.26 0.81
C PRO A 258 16.55 14.49 0.03
N PHE A 259 16.90 13.85 -1.09
CA PHE A 259 15.95 13.14 -1.95
C PHE A 259 16.19 11.64 -2.01
N MET A 260 15.10 10.90 -2.10
CA MET A 260 15.14 9.48 -2.47
C MET A 260 15.26 9.31 -3.99
N PRO A 261 15.86 8.20 -4.46
CA PRO A 261 15.82 7.83 -5.87
C PRO A 261 14.38 7.43 -6.27
N LYS A 262 14.09 7.44 -7.57
CA LYS A 262 12.80 6.96 -8.11
C LYS A 262 12.51 5.51 -7.75
N GLY A 263 13.54 4.75 -7.45
CA GLY A 263 13.45 3.34 -7.13
C GLY A 263 13.29 2.44 -8.37
N SER A 264 12.99 1.17 -8.13
CA SER A 264 12.79 0.21 -9.20
C SER A 264 11.39 0.37 -9.79
N GLN A 265 11.29 0.55 -11.12
CA GLN A 265 9.99 0.46 -11.77
C GLN A 265 9.58 -1.02 -11.87
N ILE A 266 8.34 -1.30 -11.49
CA ILE A 266 7.76 -2.61 -11.64
C ILE A 266 7.30 -2.77 -13.10
N SER A 267 7.81 -3.78 -13.80
CA SER A 267 7.46 -4.04 -15.21
C SER A 267 5.95 -4.22 -15.41
N GLY A 268 5.42 -3.69 -16.50
CA GLY A 268 4.01 -3.72 -16.88
C GLY A 268 3.60 -2.44 -17.59
N LEU A 269 2.37 -2.39 -18.06
CA LEU A 269 1.80 -1.20 -18.67
C LEU A 269 1.55 -0.13 -17.60
N ILE A 270 1.73 1.13 -17.95
CA ILE A 270 1.41 2.27 -17.08
C ILE A 270 0.56 3.28 -17.86
N HIS A 271 -0.36 3.95 -17.22
CA HIS A 271 -1.12 5.03 -17.84
C HIS A 271 -0.21 6.20 -18.22
N PHE A 272 0.60 6.63 -17.28
CA PHE A 272 1.59 7.69 -17.44
C PHE A 272 2.67 7.58 -16.34
N LYS A 273 3.74 8.33 -16.48
CA LYS A 273 4.79 8.40 -15.46
C LYS A 273 4.34 9.30 -14.31
N LEU A 274 4.39 8.79 -13.08
CA LEU A 274 4.11 9.56 -11.86
C LEU A 274 5.33 10.35 -11.36
N GLU A 275 6.53 9.97 -11.78
CA GLU A 275 7.79 10.57 -11.35
C GLU A 275 8.53 11.14 -12.54
N GLU A 276 8.20 12.39 -12.93
CA GLU A 276 8.83 13.07 -14.07
C GLU A 276 10.15 13.76 -13.66
N SER A 277 10.31 14.12 -12.40
CA SER A 277 11.54 14.71 -11.86
C SER A 277 12.73 13.74 -11.94
N LYS A 278 13.96 14.23 -11.79
CA LYS A 278 15.15 13.37 -11.65
C LYS A 278 15.17 12.58 -10.34
N TYR A 279 14.41 13.02 -9.35
CA TYR A 279 14.26 12.40 -8.03
C TYR A 279 12.95 11.61 -7.92
N GLY A 280 12.86 10.71 -6.94
CA GLY A 280 11.64 10.04 -6.53
C GLY A 280 10.88 10.88 -5.51
N LEU A 281 10.04 11.81 -5.94
CA LEU A 281 9.35 12.74 -5.03
C LEU A 281 8.35 12.03 -4.12
N PHE A 282 7.58 11.09 -4.64
CA PHE A 282 6.73 10.24 -3.79
C PHE A 282 7.55 9.40 -2.80
N ASN A 283 8.62 8.76 -3.25
CA ASN A 283 9.51 8.01 -2.35
C ASN A 283 10.16 8.93 -1.32
N THR A 284 10.50 10.17 -1.68
CA THR A 284 11.03 11.16 -0.74
C THR A 284 10.02 11.52 0.33
N LEU A 285 8.80 11.85 -0.05
CA LEU A 285 7.70 12.13 0.89
C LEU A 285 7.47 10.96 1.85
N ARG A 286 7.35 9.74 1.32
CA ARG A 286 7.14 8.51 2.09
C ARG A 286 8.27 8.25 3.09
N ALA A 287 9.52 8.36 2.63
CA ALA A 287 10.69 8.16 3.47
C ALA A 287 10.85 9.26 4.54
N LEU A 288 10.59 10.52 4.20
CA LEU A 288 10.59 11.61 5.17
C LEU A 288 9.53 11.41 6.27
N LYS A 289 8.35 10.92 5.91
CA LYS A 289 7.30 10.57 6.89
C LYS A 289 7.81 9.50 7.88
N VAL A 290 8.43 8.43 7.38
CA VAL A 290 9.04 7.38 8.21
C VAL A 290 10.18 7.93 9.08
N MET A 291 11.06 8.77 8.52
CA MET A 291 12.15 9.40 9.28
C MET A 291 11.62 10.36 10.35
N LYS A 292 10.58 11.14 10.05
CA LYS A 292 9.92 12.03 11.04
C LYS A 292 9.45 11.24 12.27
N ARG A 293 8.95 10.03 12.07
CA ARG A 293 8.46 9.16 13.14
C ARG A 293 9.58 8.47 13.92
N TYR A 294 10.50 7.82 13.22
CA TYR A 294 11.43 6.86 13.83
C TYR A 294 12.88 7.34 13.95
N ARG A 295 13.26 8.41 13.22
CA ARG A 295 14.61 8.97 13.14
C ARG A 295 14.56 10.50 13.05
N LEU A 296 13.98 11.15 14.06
CA LEU A 296 13.73 12.59 14.05
C LEU A 296 14.98 13.45 13.75
N ASN A 297 16.14 13.05 14.28
CA ASN A 297 17.40 13.78 14.01
C ASN A 297 17.78 13.72 12.52
N VAL A 298 17.59 12.58 11.87
CA VAL A 298 17.82 12.40 10.43
C VAL A 298 16.82 13.23 9.63
N TYR A 299 15.54 13.17 9.98
CA TYR A 299 14.50 14.00 9.38
C TYR A 299 14.88 15.49 9.42
N ASN A 300 15.21 16.02 10.60
CA ASN A 300 15.59 17.42 10.78
C ASN A 300 16.82 17.81 9.95
N LYS A 301 17.83 16.93 9.87
CA LYS A 301 19.00 17.14 9.00
C LYS A 301 18.59 17.24 7.53
N LEU A 302 17.75 16.32 7.04
CA LEU A 302 17.33 16.27 5.64
C LEU A 302 16.52 17.51 5.22
N ILE A 303 15.56 17.94 6.03
CA ILE A 303 14.69 19.08 5.68
C ILE A 303 15.41 20.43 5.76
N ASN A 304 16.51 20.52 6.51
CA ASN A 304 17.33 21.74 6.63
C ASN A 304 18.48 21.82 5.60
N MET A 305 18.66 20.79 4.76
CA MET A 305 19.63 20.86 3.65
C MET A 305 19.19 21.90 2.61
N ILE A 306 20.07 22.86 2.31
CA ILE A 306 19.87 23.83 1.23
C ILE A 306 20.31 23.17 -0.09
N LEU A 307 19.48 23.29 -1.14
CA LEU A 307 19.70 22.73 -2.48
C LEU A 307 20.54 23.66 -3.35
#